data_b78945d028a95642e26007d4613308d8
#
_entry.id   b78945d028a95642e26007d4613308d8
#
_cell.length_a   1.000
_cell.length_b   1.000
_cell.length_c   1.000
_cell.angle_alpha   90.00
_cell.angle_beta   90.00
_cell.angle_gamma   90.00
#
_symmetry.space_group_name_H-M   'P 1'
#
loop_
_entity.id
_entity.type
_entity.pdbx_description
1 polymer ?
#
loop_
_entity_poly.entity_id
_entity_poly.type
_entity_poly.pdbx_seq_one_letter_code
_entity_poly.pdbx_strand_id
1 'polypeptide(L)'
;SCCYSKSGYYFCMAVAEPLSLRWAQGEVFKADERFRVLVAGRRFGKSYLSCVELLKGAISKPGETYFYCAPTYRMAKDIAWKTLKKLVPKQWIKSKNETDLKIELVNESTIELKGTENAMALRGRSLSGVVLDEAAFMDREVWSEVIRPALADKQGWALFISTPDGTASWFYDLWCYVPED
;
A
#
# COMPACT_ATOMS: atom_id res chain seq x y z
N SER A 1 25.30 5.81 1.83
CA SER A 1 25.68 4.44 2.24
C SER A 1 25.27 4.22 3.69
N CYS A 2 24.12 3.63 3.91
CA CYS A 2 23.77 3.11 5.23
C CYS A 2 23.44 1.64 5.06
N CYS A 3 24.39 0.79 5.43
CA CYS A 3 24.19 -0.64 5.57
C CYS A 3 23.65 -0.88 6.97
N TYR A 4 22.46 -1.46 7.08
CA TYR A 4 21.97 -1.98 8.35
C TYR A 4 21.86 -3.50 8.26
N SER A 5 22.60 -4.20 9.09
CA SER A 5 22.59 -5.64 9.22
C SER A 5 21.85 -6.04 10.48
N LYS A 6 20.72 -6.74 10.34
CA LYS A 6 20.29 -7.76 11.31
C LYS A 6 19.82 -8.97 10.53
N SER A 7 20.43 -10.12 10.77
CA SER A 7 20.20 -11.42 10.12
C SER A 7 20.77 -11.59 8.71
N GLY A 8 22.10 -11.53 8.53
CA GLY A 8 22.80 -12.29 7.47
C GLY A 8 22.56 -11.94 6.00
N TYR A 9 21.72 -10.97 5.68
CA TYR A 9 21.48 -10.51 4.31
C TYR A 9 21.83 -9.02 4.18
N TYR A 10 22.88 -8.73 3.43
CA TYR A 10 23.25 -7.36 3.06
C TYR A 10 22.34 -6.90 1.92
N PHE A 11 21.34 -6.08 2.20
CA PHE A 11 20.56 -5.38 1.19
C PHE A 11 21.21 -4.00 0.95
N CYS A 12 21.98 -3.88 -0.10
CA CYS A 12 22.42 -2.58 -0.60
C CYS A 12 21.23 -2.00 -1.38
N MET A 13 20.58 -0.94 -0.86
CA MET A 13 19.55 -0.19 -1.58
C MET A 13 20.21 0.58 -2.75
N ALA A 14 20.49 -0.11 -3.84
CA ALA A 14 20.75 0.54 -5.12
C ALA A 14 19.41 0.95 -5.73
N VAL A 15 18.76 1.96 -5.16
CA VAL A 15 17.65 2.64 -5.83
C VAL A 15 18.29 3.42 -6.98
N ALA A 16 17.84 3.16 -8.20
CA ALA A 16 18.37 3.83 -9.38
C ALA A 16 18.17 5.36 -9.37
N GLU A 17 17.26 5.84 -8.53
CA GLU A 17 17.08 7.25 -8.17
C GLU A 17 16.73 7.35 -6.67
N PRO A 18 17.23 8.36 -5.94
CA PRO A 18 16.89 8.55 -4.54
C PRO A 18 15.39 8.77 -4.41
N LEU A 19 14.75 8.06 -3.47
CA LEU A 19 13.35 8.29 -3.12
C LEU A 19 13.19 9.73 -2.66
N SER A 20 12.52 10.54 -3.46
CA SER A 20 12.26 11.95 -3.14
C SER A 20 10.88 12.08 -2.50
N LEU A 21 10.82 12.07 -1.18
CA LEU A 21 9.62 12.34 -0.42
C LEU A 21 9.62 13.81 0.03
N ARG A 22 8.47 14.48 -0.16
CA ARG A 22 8.24 15.80 0.46
C ARG A 22 8.14 15.62 1.97
N TRP A 23 8.39 16.68 2.74
CA TRP A 23 8.39 16.62 4.21
C TRP A 23 7.13 15.91 4.78
N ALA A 24 5.93 16.33 4.38
CA ALA A 24 4.69 15.73 4.85
C ALA A 24 4.50 14.24 4.45
N GLN A 25 5.02 13.83 3.29
CA GLN A 25 5.06 12.42 2.89
C GLN A 25 6.05 11.64 3.75
N GLY A 26 7.16 12.27 4.11
CA GLY A 26 8.17 11.70 5.01
C GLY A 26 7.65 11.40 6.41
N GLU A 27 6.75 12.23 6.93
CA GLU A 27 6.11 11.98 8.22
C GLU A 27 5.22 10.73 8.17
N VAL A 28 4.40 10.57 7.13
CA VAL A 28 3.59 9.34 6.94
C VAL A 28 4.48 8.12 6.78
N PHE A 29 5.58 8.23 6.04
CA PHE A 29 6.52 7.14 5.79
C PHE A 29 7.26 6.68 7.05
N LYS A 30 7.50 7.57 8.00
CA LYS A 30 8.17 7.27 9.28
C LYS A 30 7.22 6.75 10.34
N ALA A 31 5.92 6.97 10.17
CA ALA A 31 4.90 6.54 11.12
C ALA A 31 4.86 5.00 11.20
N ASP A 32 4.94 4.45 12.40
CA ASP A 32 5.01 3.01 12.67
C ASP A 32 3.66 2.40 13.06
N GLU A 33 2.60 3.22 13.12
CA GLU A 33 1.26 2.78 13.45
C GLU A 33 0.76 1.75 12.43
N ARG A 34 0.12 0.71 12.96
CA ARG A 34 -0.43 -0.39 12.16
C ARG A 34 -1.51 0.08 11.19
N PHE A 35 -2.38 0.99 11.64
CA PHE A 35 -3.43 1.58 10.82
C PHE A 35 -3.22 3.10 10.76
N ARG A 36 -3.10 3.61 9.55
CA ARG A 36 -2.83 5.03 9.30
C ARG A 36 -3.87 5.60 8.36
N VAL A 37 -4.35 6.81 8.63
CA VAL A 37 -5.33 7.52 7.82
C VAL A 37 -4.72 8.81 7.31
N LEU A 38 -4.68 8.99 5.99
CA LEU A 38 -4.17 10.18 5.35
C LEU A 38 -5.27 10.89 4.55
N VAL A 39 -5.69 12.04 5.04
CA VAL A 39 -6.55 12.96 4.30
C VAL A 39 -5.65 13.96 3.57
N ALA A 40 -5.64 13.92 2.26
CA ALA A 40 -4.77 14.78 1.47
C ALA A 40 -5.43 15.23 0.18
N GLY A 41 -5.29 16.51 -0.13
CA GLY A 41 -5.77 17.10 -1.37
C GLY A 41 -5.09 16.56 -2.62
N ARG A 42 -5.60 16.99 -3.79
CA ARG A 42 -4.95 16.72 -5.07
C ARG A 42 -3.53 17.29 -5.07
N ARG A 43 -2.60 16.68 -5.81
CA ARG A 43 -1.18 17.07 -5.92
C ARG A 43 -0.32 16.82 -4.69
N PHE A 44 -0.84 16.18 -3.63
CA PHE A 44 -0.03 15.72 -2.51
C PHE A 44 0.99 14.66 -2.92
N GLY A 45 0.73 13.91 -4.00
CA GLY A 45 1.56 12.79 -4.43
C GLY A 45 1.17 11.48 -3.72
N LYS A 46 -0.12 11.32 -3.41
CA LYS A 46 -0.68 10.13 -2.72
C LYS A 46 -0.27 8.82 -3.38
N SER A 47 -0.44 8.72 -4.70
CA SER A 47 -0.13 7.50 -5.45
C SER A 47 1.36 7.11 -5.39
N TYR A 48 2.25 8.11 -5.41
CA TYR A 48 3.68 7.86 -5.26
C TYR A 48 4.00 7.35 -3.86
N LEU A 49 3.49 8.02 -2.81
CA LEU A 49 3.64 7.59 -1.43
C LEU A 49 3.11 6.17 -1.21
N SER A 50 1.93 5.86 -1.75
CA SER A 50 1.33 4.53 -1.71
C SER A 50 2.26 3.45 -2.28
N CYS A 51 2.83 3.70 -3.45
CA CYS A 51 3.77 2.76 -4.08
C CYS A 51 5.07 2.61 -3.27
N VAL A 52 5.56 3.70 -2.66
CA VAL A 52 6.74 3.67 -1.79
C VAL A 52 6.49 2.84 -0.52
N GLU A 53 5.33 3.01 0.12
CA GLU A 53 4.94 2.24 1.31
C GLU A 53 4.84 0.74 1.01
N LEU A 54 4.21 0.37 -0.11
CA LEU A 54 4.12 -1.03 -0.53
C LEU A 54 5.48 -1.63 -0.84
N LEU A 55 6.34 -0.88 -1.53
CA LEU A 55 7.69 -1.34 -1.84
C LEU A 55 8.54 -1.48 -0.58
N LYS A 56 8.46 -0.52 0.36
CA LYS A 56 9.11 -0.61 1.68
C LYS A 56 8.71 -1.91 2.40
N GLY A 57 7.41 -2.21 2.45
CA GLY A 57 6.91 -3.43 3.06
C GLY A 57 7.45 -4.68 2.36
N ALA A 58 7.32 -4.75 1.03
CA ALA A 58 7.72 -5.91 0.23
C ALA A 58 9.22 -6.21 0.28
N ILE A 59 10.05 -5.18 0.46
CA ILE A 59 11.50 -5.37 0.63
C ILE A 59 11.83 -5.83 2.05
N SER A 60 11.11 -5.32 3.05
CA SER A 60 11.42 -5.55 4.46
C SER A 60 11.15 -6.98 4.92
N LYS A 61 10.16 -7.66 4.30
CA LYS A 61 9.76 -9.03 4.67
C LYS A 61 9.66 -9.90 3.43
N PRO A 62 10.54 -10.90 3.24
CA PRO A 62 10.47 -11.84 2.13
C PRO A 62 9.20 -12.71 2.15
N GLY A 63 8.70 -13.09 0.96
CA GLY A 63 7.59 -14.02 0.82
C GLY A 63 6.21 -13.47 1.17
N GLU A 64 6.08 -12.17 1.34
CA GLU A 64 4.84 -11.55 1.82
C GLU A 64 4.03 -10.91 0.68
N THR A 65 2.73 -10.74 0.92
CA THR A 65 1.80 -10.18 -0.07
C THR A 65 1.29 -8.81 0.38
N TYR A 66 1.32 -7.87 -0.55
CA TYR A 66 0.88 -6.49 -0.37
C TYR A 66 -0.11 -6.09 -1.43
N PHE A 67 -1.19 -5.41 -1.05
CA PHE A 67 -2.20 -4.92 -1.97
C PHE A 67 -2.23 -3.39 -2.04
N TYR A 68 -2.37 -2.89 -3.25
CA TYR A 68 -2.90 -1.56 -3.52
C TYR A 68 -4.34 -1.72 -3.98
N CYS A 69 -5.28 -1.14 -3.26
CA CYS A 69 -6.70 -1.19 -3.58
C CYS A 69 -7.21 0.19 -3.99
N ALA A 70 -7.98 0.24 -5.08
CA ALA A 70 -8.74 1.40 -5.51
C ALA A 70 -10.22 1.00 -5.69
N PRO A 71 -11.18 1.94 -5.79
CA PRO A 71 -12.59 1.61 -6.01
C PRO A 71 -12.82 0.67 -7.19
N THR A 72 -12.06 0.85 -8.28
CA THR A 72 -12.13 -0.03 -9.45
C THR A 72 -10.75 -0.49 -9.91
N TYR A 73 -10.69 -1.66 -10.57
CA TYR A 73 -9.49 -2.18 -11.21
C TYR A 73 -8.88 -1.15 -12.17
N ARG A 74 -9.71 -0.49 -12.97
CA ARG A 74 -9.26 0.53 -13.91
C ARG A 74 -8.58 1.69 -13.21
N MET A 75 -9.16 2.17 -12.12
CA MET A 75 -8.54 3.23 -11.31
C MET A 75 -7.21 2.79 -10.72
N ALA A 76 -7.13 1.56 -10.17
CA ALA A 76 -5.87 1.02 -9.66
C ALA A 76 -4.78 1.01 -10.75
N LYS A 77 -5.13 0.56 -11.96
CA LYS A 77 -4.22 0.52 -13.10
C LYS A 77 -3.78 1.92 -13.52
N ASP A 78 -4.71 2.83 -13.71
CA ASP A 78 -4.43 4.18 -14.23
C ASP A 78 -3.63 5.03 -13.23
N ILE A 79 -3.90 4.86 -11.92
CA ILE A 79 -3.28 5.66 -10.87
C ILE A 79 -1.89 5.12 -10.48
N ALA A 80 -1.78 3.83 -10.16
CA ALA A 80 -0.61 3.30 -9.46
C ALA A 80 0.30 2.41 -10.32
N TRP A 81 -0.22 1.70 -11.34
CA TRP A 81 0.56 0.68 -12.04
C TRP A 81 1.81 1.23 -12.72
N LYS A 82 1.68 2.35 -13.43
CA LYS A 82 2.82 3.00 -14.09
C LYS A 82 3.86 3.49 -13.08
N THR A 83 3.40 4.04 -11.97
CA THR A 83 4.27 4.54 -10.89
C THR A 83 5.02 3.40 -10.23
N LEU A 84 4.33 2.31 -9.88
CA LEU A 84 4.94 1.13 -9.27
C LEU A 84 6.01 0.52 -10.19
N LYS A 85 5.72 0.36 -11.48
CA LYS A 85 6.68 -0.17 -12.46
C LYS A 85 7.94 0.69 -12.62
N LYS A 86 7.84 1.99 -12.43
CA LYS A 86 9.01 2.88 -12.46
C LYS A 86 9.80 2.85 -11.17
N LEU A 87 9.09 2.69 -10.05
CA LEU A 87 9.69 2.73 -8.72
C LEU A 87 10.49 1.45 -8.41
N VAL A 88 9.98 0.27 -8.85
CA VAL A 88 10.64 -1.01 -8.58
C VAL A 88 11.85 -1.17 -9.51
N PRO A 89 13.08 -1.30 -8.98
CA PRO A 89 14.27 -1.56 -9.78
C PRO A 89 14.12 -2.84 -10.60
N LYS A 90 14.51 -2.82 -11.87
CA LYS A 90 14.34 -3.97 -12.79
C LYS A 90 14.99 -5.25 -12.25
N GLN A 91 16.15 -5.14 -11.63
CA GLN A 91 16.89 -6.27 -11.05
C GLN A 91 16.20 -6.90 -9.84
N TRP A 92 15.19 -6.26 -9.26
CA TRP A 92 14.42 -6.80 -8.14
C TRP A 92 13.13 -7.50 -8.59
N ILE A 93 12.80 -7.39 -9.87
CA ILE A 93 11.58 -8.01 -10.44
C ILE A 93 11.92 -9.44 -10.87
N LYS A 94 11.32 -10.44 -10.20
CA LYS A 94 11.35 -11.85 -10.60
C LYS A 94 10.35 -12.13 -11.72
N SER A 95 9.12 -11.62 -11.56
CA SER A 95 8.07 -11.73 -12.58
C SER A 95 7.12 -10.54 -12.53
N LYS A 96 6.45 -10.30 -13.66
CA LYS A 96 5.46 -9.23 -13.78
C LYS A 96 4.29 -9.70 -14.65
N ASN A 97 3.06 -9.48 -14.15
CA ASN A 97 1.83 -9.77 -14.88
C ASN A 97 1.04 -8.47 -15.11
N GLU A 98 0.91 -8.08 -16.36
CA GLU A 98 0.22 -6.84 -16.76
C GLU A 98 -1.32 -6.97 -16.71
N THR A 99 -1.86 -8.19 -16.75
CA THR A 99 -3.30 -8.46 -16.67
C THR A 99 -3.74 -8.47 -15.21
N ASP A 100 -3.01 -9.17 -14.35
CA ASP A 100 -3.35 -9.26 -12.91
C ASP A 100 -2.80 -8.07 -12.11
N LEU A 101 -2.07 -7.16 -12.77
CA LEU A 101 -1.36 -6.03 -12.17
C LEU A 101 -0.52 -6.46 -10.95
N LYS A 102 0.29 -7.50 -11.16
CA LYS A 102 1.11 -8.13 -10.12
C LYS A 102 2.59 -8.02 -10.45
N ILE A 103 3.39 -7.63 -9.46
CA ILE A 103 4.85 -7.72 -9.48
C ILE A 103 5.28 -8.68 -8.39
N GLU A 104 6.08 -9.68 -8.74
CA GLU A 104 6.77 -10.56 -7.81
C GLU A 104 8.24 -10.15 -7.77
N LEU A 105 8.75 -9.95 -6.56
CA LEU A 105 10.13 -9.59 -6.32
C LEU A 105 11.02 -10.83 -6.17
N VAL A 106 12.32 -10.66 -6.33
CA VAL A 106 13.33 -11.74 -6.17
C VAL A 106 13.36 -12.35 -4.77
N ASN A 107 12.87 -11.64 -3.75
CA ASN A 107 12.69 -12.14 -2.39
C ASN A 107 11.33 -12.84 -2.18
N GLU A 108 10.62 -13.15 -3.27
CA GLU A 108 9.30 -13.83 -3.30
C GLU A 108 8.13 -13.01 -2.76
N SER A 109 8.34 -11.77 -2.34
CA SER A 109 7.23 -10.89 -1.99
C SER A 109 6.48 -10.42 -3.23
N THR A 110 5.19 -10.17 -3.08
CA THR A 110 4.32 -9.73 -4.17
C THR A 110 3.62 -8.42 -3.86
N ILE A 111 3.50 -7.57 -4.87
CA ILE A 111 2.68 -6.37 -4.83
C ILE A 111 1.62 -6.50 -5.93
N GLU A 112 0.35 -6.47 -5.54
CA GLU A 112 -0.78 -6.63 -6.46
C GLU A 112 -1.71 -5.41 -6.36
N LEU A 113 -2.15 -4.91 -7.51
CA LEU A 113 -3.15 -3.84 -7.58
C LEU A 113 -4.53 -4.46 -7.80
N LYS A 114 -5.51 -4.01 -7.02
CA LYS A 114 -6.87 -4.56 -7.01
C LYS A 114 -7.94 -3.46 -7.08
N GLY A 115 -9.04 -3.75 -7.77
CA GLY A 115 -10.29 -3.01 -7.63
C GLY A 115 -11.15 -3.62 -6.53
N THR A 116 -11.85 -2.77 -5.80
CA THR A 116 -12.76 -3.23 -4.73
C THR A 116 -14.19 -3.44 -5.20
N GLU A 117 -14.48 -3.16 -6.48
CA GLU A 117 -15.78 -3.47 -7.10
C GLU A 117 -16.14 -4.95 -7.05
N ASN A 118 -15.15 -5.83 -6.92
CA ASN A 118 -15.35 -7.25 -6.70
C ASN A 118 -14.61 -7.70 -5.44
N ALA A 119 -14.99 -7.13 -4.30
CA ALA A 119 -14.34 -7.39 -3.02
C ALA A 119 -14.38 -8.87 -2.60
N MET A 120 -15.40 -9.62 -3.02
CA MET A 120 -15.52 -11.05 -2.72
C MET A 120 -14.35 -11.87 -3.28
N ALA A 121 -13.79 -11.46 -4.43
CA ALA A 121 -12.61 -12.12 -5.02
C ALA A 121 -11.33 -11.90 -4.21
N LEU A 122 -11.33 -10.98 -3.26
CA LEU A 122 -10.20 -10.69 -2.37
C LEU A 122 -10.25 -11.49 -1.06
N ARG A 123 -11.36 -12.17 -0.77
CA ARG A 123 -11.50 -13.01 0.45
C ARG A 123 -10.51 -14.17 0.45
N GLY A 124 -10.13 -14.60 1.65
CA GLY A 124 -9.24 -15.74 1.85
C GLY A 124 -7.76 -15.45 1.53
N ARG A 125 -7.41 -14.20 1.29
CA ARG A 125 -6.00 -13.78 1.14
C ARG A 125 -5.40 -13.45 2.50
N SER A 126 -4.10 -13.71 2.65
CA SER A 126 -3.33 -13.29 3.83
C SER A 126 -2.38 -12.17 3.42
N LEU A 127 -2.53 -11.00 4.03
CA LEU A 127 -1.83 -9.77 3.65
C LEU A 127 -0.94 -9.26 4.77
N SER A 128 0.25 -8.81 4.41
CA SER A 128 1.18 -8.12 5.32
C SER A 128 1.05 -6.60 5.27
N GLY A 129 0.41 -6.07 4.24
CA GLY A 129 0.09 -4.66 4.16
C GLY A 129 -0.85 -4.32 3.02
N VAL A 130 -1.59 -3.24 3.18
CA VAL A 130 -2.51 -2.73 2.15
C VAL A 130 -2.54 -1.21 2.15
N VAL A 131 -2.64 -0.65 0.96
CA VAL A 131 -3.04 0.74 0.74
C VAL A 131 -4.45 0.74 0.17
N LEU A 132 -5.35 1.50 0.78
CA LEU A 132 -6.72 1.76 0.30
C LEU A 132 -6.74 3.20 -0.20
N ASP A 133 -6.60 3.39 -1.52
CA ASP A 133 -6.58 4.72 -2.15
C ASP A 133 -7.99 5.10 -2.61
N GLU A 134 -8.34 6.35 -2.42
CA GLU A 134 -9.70 6.88 -2.57
C GLU A 134 -10.70 6.10 -1.69
N ALA A 135 -10.30 5.82 -0.43
CA ALA A 135 -11.05 4.98 0.51
C ALA A 135 -12.46 5.51 0.82
N ALA A 136 -12.68 6.82 0.75
CA ALA A 136 -14.01 7.42 0.95
C ALA A 136 -15.04 6.94 -0.08
N PHE A 137 -14.61 6.48 -1.25
CA PHE A 137 -15.46 5.99 -2.34
C PHE A 137 -15.61 4.46 -2.37
N MET A 138 -15.08 3.77 -1.37
CA MET A 138 -15.24 2.33 -1.20
C MET A 138 -16.38 2.03 -0.21
N ASP A 139 -17.04 0.88 -0.37
CA ASP A 139 -17.99 0.41 0.62
C ASP A 139 -17.27 0.04 1.92
N ARG A 140 -17.85 0.39 3.06
CA ARG A 140 -17.28 0.11 4.39
C ARG A 140 -17.03 -1.38 4.60
N GLU A 141 -17.89 -2.23 4.06
CA GLU A 141 -17.85 -3.69 4.13
C GLU A 141 -16.57 -4.26 3.49
N VAL A 142 -16.01 -3.58 2.48
CA VAL A 142 -14.70 -3.94 1.90
C VAL A 142 -13.63 -3.98 2.97
N TRP A 143 -13.62 -2.96 3.83
CA TRP A 143 -12.68 -2.93 4.95
C TRP A 143 -13.04 -3.95 6.02
N SER A 144 -14.26 -3.89 6.56
CA SER A 144 -14.63 -4.65 7.76
C SER A 144 -14.70 -6.15 7.53
N GLU A 145 -15.17 -6.59 6.35
CA GLU A 145 -15.44 -8.00 6.07
C GLU A 145 -14.39 -8.69 5.20
N VAL A 146 -13.58 -7.93 4.47
CA VAL A 146 -12.65 -8.51 3.50
C VAL A 146 -11.19 -8.19 3.85
N ILE A 147 -10.83 -6.91 3.91
CA ILE A 147 -9.43 -6.49 4.05
C ILE A 147 -8.92 -6.66 5.48
N ARG A 148 -9.68 -6.20 6.48
CA ARG A 148 -9.26 -6.31 7.88
C ARG A 148 -9.04 -7.76 8.33
N PRO A 149 -9.93 -8.73 7.99
CA PRO A 149 -9.65 -10.15 8.26
C PRO A 149 -8.41 -10.68 7.54
N ALA A 150 -8.16 -10.25 6.28
CA ALA A 150 -6.98 -10.66 5.52
C ALA A 150 -5.65 -10.20 6.16
N LEU A 151 -5.67 -9.14 6.96
CA LEU A 151 -4.51 -8.62 7.70
C LEU A 151 -4.30 -9.28 9.06
N ALA A 152 -5.26 -10.07 9.56
CA ALA A 152 -5.25 -10.57 10.92
C ALA A 152 -4.09 -11.53 11.20
N ASP A 153 -3.89 -12.52 10.34
CA ASP A 153 -2.88 -13.58 10.52
C ASP A 153 -1.44 -13.04 10.55
N LYS A 154 -1.17 -12.06 9.72
CA LYS A 154 0.16 -11.47 9.56
C LYS A 154 0.38 -10.24 10.43
N GLN A 155 -0.63 -9.81 11.19
CA GLN A 155 -0.65 -8.51 11.87
C GLN A 155 -0.30 -7.37 10.91
N GLY A 156 -0.81 -7.48 9.68
CA GLY A 156 -0.52 -6.59 8.57
C GLY A 156 -1.00 -5.16 8.83
N TRP A 157 -0.37 -4.20 8.17
CA TRP A 157 -0.69 -2.78 8.28
C TRP A 157 -1.68 -2.33 7.20
N ALA A 158 -2.39 -1.24 7.45
CA ALA A 158 -3.21 -0.56 6.46
C ALA A 158 -2.95 0.94 6.42
N LEU A 159 -2.88 1.50 5.21
CA LEU A 159 -2.83 2.92 4.96
C LEU A 159 -4.07 3.33 4.15
N PHE A 160 -4.95 4.09 4.77
CA PHE A 160 -6.13 4.65 4.13
C PHE A 160 -5.79 6.03 3.60
N ILE A 161 -6.06 6.26 2.32
CA ILE A 161 -5.82 7.56 1.69
C ILE A 161 -7.08 7.98 0.95
N SER A 162 -7.50 9.23 1.12
CA SER A 162 -8.55 9.81 0.30
C SER A 162 -8.41 11.33 0.20
N THR A 163 -9.07 11.89 -0.81
CA THR A 163 -9.43 13.30 -0.82
C THR A 163 -10.56 13.53 0.17
N PRO A 164 -10.67 14.74 0.77
CA PRO A 164 -11.84 15.09 1.57
C PRO A 164 -13.13 14.96 0.75
N ASP A 165 -14.08 14.17 1.23
CA ASP A 165 -15.38 13.93 0.60
C ASP A 165 -16.55 14.28 1.53
N GLY A 166 -16.37 15.34 2.33
CA GLY A 166 -17.35 15.75 3.32
C GLY A 166 -17.34 14.89 4.60
N THR A 167 -18.28 15.18 5.49
CA THR A 167 -18.36 14.58 6.84
C THR A 167 -19.29 13.37 6.94
N ALA A 168 -19.95 12.99 5.84
CA ALA A 168 -20.96 11.93 5.85
C ALA A 168 -20.44 10.55 5.42
N SER A 169 -19.11 10.39 5.28
CA SER A 169 -18.51 9.12 4.85
C SER A 169 -17.94 8.33 6.03
N TRP A 170 -17.97 6.99 5.94
CA TRP A 170 -17.31 6.12 6.92
C TRP A 170 -15.81 6.41 7.07
N PHE A 171 -15.19 6.95 6.03
CA PHE A 171 -13.79 7.37 6.03
C PHE A 171 -13.57 8.57 6.96
N TYR A 172 -14.54 9.50 7.02
CA TYR A 172 -14.50 10.62 7.98
C TYR A 172 -14.59 10.12 9.42
N ASP A 173 -15.48 9.16 9.68
CA ASP A 173 -15.61 8.55 11.01
C ASP A 173 -14.30 7.86 11.41
N LEU A 174 -13.66 7.16 10.47
CA LEU A 174 -12.37 6.52 10.70
C LEU A 174 -11.26 7.53 11.01
N TRP A 175 -11.28 8.69 10.34
CA TRP A 175 -10.30 9.76 10.56
C TRP A 175 -10.52 10.49 11.90
N CYS A 176 -11.78 10.65 12.31
CA CYS A 176 -12.13 11.28 13.58
C CYS A 176 -11.99 10.34 14.78
N TYR A 177 -11.96 9.02 14.56
CA TYR A 177 -11.83 8.04 15.62
C TYR A 177 -10.38 8.02 16.11
N VAL A 178 -10.12 8.76 17.16
CA VAL A 178 -8.91 8.61 17.98
C VAL A 178 -9.29 7.65 19.11
N PRO A 179 -8.68 6.46 19.25
CA PRO A 179 -8.89 5.65 20.43
C PRO A 179 -8.46 6.49 21.64
N GLU A 180 -9.36 6.71 22.59
CA GLU A 180 -8.97 7.15 23.92
C GLU A 180 -8.18 5.97 24.54
N ASP A 181 -6.91 6.21 24.86
CA ASP A 181 -6.03 5.26 25.55
C ASP A 181 -6.55 4.93 26.96
#